data_67f82c7e7e5a6203cce0b776235389f5
#
_entry.id   67f82c7e7e5a6203cce0b776235389f5
#
_cell.length_a   1.000
_cell.length_b   1.000
_cell.length_c   1.000
_cell.angle_alpha   90.00
_cell.angle_beta   90.00
_cell.angle_gamma   90.00
#
_symmetry.space_group_name_H-M   'P 1'
#
loop_
_entity.id
_entity.type
_entity.pdbx_description
1 polymer ?
#
loop_
_entity_poly.entity_id
_entity_poly.type
_entity_poly.pdbx_seq_one_letter_code
_entity_poly.pdbx_strand_id
1 'polypeptide(L)'
;MATYVITGVKVEDGEVAQAHVQGVGPKHGLGQDGGPLGLNEGRMLDRAALATLTLTDDVYVVRWIGSGEFELGSRVSRKPGEMEYAVSVNDDGTPNSDLLNVAKVN
;
A
#
# COMPACT_ATOMS: atom_id res chain seq x y z
N MET A 1 6.63 0.40 -14.53
CA MET A 1 5.61 0.26 -13.48
C MET A 1 6.05 1.01 -12.24
N ALA A 2 5.12 1.66 -11.58
CA ALA A 2 5.42 2.41 -10.37
C ALA A 2 5.24 1.50 -9.15
N THR A 3 5.86 1.88 -8.04
CA THR A 3 5.70 1.20 -6.76
C THR A 3 5.00 2.16 -5.80
N TYR A 4 4.00 1.64 -5.11
CA TYR A 4 3.21 2.42 -4.15
C TYR A 4 3.16 1.71 -2.81
N VAL A 5 2.98 2.49 -1.75
CA VAL A 5 2.69 1.93 -0.42
C VAL A 5 1.40 2.54 0.11
N ILE A 6 0.69 1.75 0.89
CA ILE A 6 -0.51 2.20 1.59
C ILE A 6 -0.09 2.58 3.01
N THR A 7 -0.30 3.85 3.35
CA THR A 7 0.10 4.41 4.63
C THR A 7 -1.07 4.64 5.58
N GLY A 8 -2.30 4.52 5.08
CA GLY A 8 -3.48 4.64 5.91
C GLY A 8 -4.68 4.02 5.21
N VAL A 9 -5.66 3.59 5.97
CA VAL A 9 -6.90 3.02 5.44
C VAL A 9 -8.11 3.53 6.18
N LYS A 10 -9.23 3.58 5.48
CA LYS A 10 -10.54 3.79 6.06
C LYS A 10 -11.30 2.48 5.93
N VAL A 11 -11.75 1.94 7.06
CA VAL A 11 -12.40 0.63 7.09
C VAL A 11 -13.88 0.81 7.35
N GLU A 12 -14.72 0.12 6.59
CA GLU A 12 -16.16 0.07 6.77
C GLU A 12 -16.60 -1.40 6.70
N ASP A 13 -17.40 -1.82 7.67
CA ASP A 13 -17.93 -3.20 7.73
C ASP A 13 -16.84 -4.27 7.62
N GLY A 14 -15.67 -4.01 8.23
CA GLY A 14 -14.57 -4.97 8.23
C GLY A 14 -13.76 -5.01 6.94
N GLU A 15 -14.07 -4.15 5.98
CA GLU A 15 -13.38 -4.09 4.70
C GLU A 15 -12.76 -2.71 4.48
N VAL A 16 -11.68 -2.66 3.72
CA VAL A 16 -11.05 -1.38 3.35
C VAL A 16 -11.95 -0.67 2.35
N ALA A 17 -12.47 0.49 2.73
CA ALA A 17 -13.30 1.32 1.86
C ALA A 17 -12.47 2.31 1.07
N GLN A 18 -11.43 2.87 1.69
CA GLN A 18 -10.50 3.81 1.06
C GLN A 18 -9.10 3.56 1.60
N ALA A 19 -8.09 3.90 0.80
CA ALA A 19 -6.70 3.79 1.21
C ALA A 19 -5.93 5.04 0.81
N HIS A 20 -5.05 5.50 1.70
CA HIS A 20 -4.11 6.56 1.38
C HIS A 20 -2.88 5.92 0.75
N VAL A 21 -2.64 6.22 -0.52
CA VAL A 21 -1.61 5.59 -1.34
C VAL A 21 -0.56 6.63 -1.70
N GLN A 22 0.70 6.28 -1.49
CA GLN A 22 1.83 7.18 -1.80
C GLN A 22 2.83 6.46 -2.69
N GLY A 23 3.34 7.17 -3.69
CA GLY A 23 4.39 6.64 -4.54
C GLY A 23 5.69 6.50 -3.76
N VAL A 24 6.49 5.48 -4.10
CA VAL A 24 7.77 5.21 -3.48
C VAL A 24 8.87 5.56 -4.48
N GLY A 25 9.87 6.30 -4.01
CA GLY A 25 11.01 6.65 -4.84
C GLY A 25 12.23 6.91 -3.98
N PRO A 26 13.36 7.32 -4.59
CA PRO A 26 14.52 7.73 -3.82
C PRO A 26 14.16 8.91 -2.93
N LYS A 27 14.73 8.94 -1.73
CA LYS A 27 14.50 10.05 -0.83
C LYS A 27 14.95 11.33 -1.50
N HIS A 28 14.12 12.36 -1.43
CA HIS A 28 14.32 13.61 -2.13
C HIS A 28 15.72 14.19 -1.88
N GLY A 29 16.40 14.53 -2.96
CA GLY A 29 17.71 15.17 -2.91
C GLY A 29 18.91 14.22 -2.90
N LEU A 30 18.70 12.93 -2.74
CA LEU A 30 19.81 11.99 -2.70
C LEU A 30 20.13 11.37 -4.07
N GLY A 31 19.12 11.06 -4.85
CA GLY A 31 19.29 10.61 -6.23
C GLY A 31 20.24 9.44 -6.45
N GLN A 32 20.52 8.65 -5.44
CA GLN A 32 21.49 7.57 -5.51
C GLN A 32 20.81 6.21 -5.39
N ASP A 33 21.28 5.27 -6.19
CA ASP A 33 20.83 3.91 -6.11
C ASP A 33 21.18 3.33 -4.73
N GLY A 34 20.24 2.64 -4.12
CA GLY A 34 20.44 2.06 -2.80
C GLY A 34 20.29 3.03 -1.65
N GLY A 35 19.93 4.28 -1.90
CA GLY A 35 19.63 5.25 -0.85
C GLY A 35 18.30 4.93 -0.17
N PRO A 36 17.99 5.60 0.96
CA PRO A 36 16.73 5.38 1.65
C PRO A 36 15.55 5.73 0.74
N LEU A 37 14.48 4.95 0.88
CA LEU A 37 13.25 5.20 0.15
C LEU A 37 12.51 6.38 0.76
N GLY A 38 11.87 7.18 -0.10
CA GLY A 38 11.04 8.28 0.31
C GLY A 38 9.62 8.11 -0.20
N LEU A 39 8.68 8.80 0.44
CA LEU A 39 7.30 8.82 0.04
C LEU A 39 7.01 10.08 -0.74
N ASN A 40 6.38 9.90 -1.88
CA ASN A 40 5.89 11.02 -2.68
C ASN A 40 4.52 11.45 -2.17
N GLU A 41 4.00 12.53 -2.74
CA GLU A 41 2.67 13.01 -2.40
C GLU A 41 1.63 11.90 -2.59
N GLY A 42 0.73 11.78 -1.62
CA GLY A 42 -0.26 10.72 -1.62
C GLY A 42 -1.65 11.19 -2.00
N ARG A 43 -2.54 10.24 -2.16
CA ARG A 43 -3.94 10.50 -2.43
C ARG A 43 -4.80 9.37 -1.87
N MET A 44 -6.07 9.71 -1.62
CA MET A 44 -7.03 8.69 -1.20
C MET A 44 -7.63 8.03 -2.44
N LEU A 45 -7.65 6.70 -2.42
CA LEU A 45 -8.32 5.90 -3.46
C LEU A 45 -9.45 5.11 -2.81
N ASP A 46 -10.58 5.01 -3.50
CA ASP A 46 -11.62 4.10 -3.07
C ASP A 46 -11.20 2.65 -3.36
N ARG A 47 -11.98 1.70 -2.85
CA ARG A 47 -11.61 0.28 -2.98
C ARG A 47 -11.51 -0.18 -4.43
N ALA A 48 -12.38 0.28 -5.31
CA ALA A 48 -12.35 -0.11 -6.72
C ALA A 48 -11.11 0.45 -7.42
N ALA A 49 -10.77 1.72 -7.15
CA ALA A 49 -9.56 2.34 -7.70
C ALA A 49 -8.30 1.64 -7.19
N LEU A 50 -8.27 1.28 -5.90
CA LEU A 50 -7.14 0.55 -5.34
C LEU A 50 -6.99 -0.82 -5.99
N ALA A 51 -8.07 -1.57 -6.14
CA ALA A 51 -8.03 -2.88 -6.78
C ALA A 51 -7.54 -2.78 -8.22
N THR A 52 -7.97 -1.74 -8.95
CA THR A 52 -7.51 -1.49 -10.32
C THR A 52 -6.03 -1.16 -10.36
N LEU A 53 -5.54 -0.36 -9.42
CA LEU A 53 -4.12 -0.01 -9.34
C LEU A 53 -3.24 -1.25 -9.20
N THR A 54 -3.68 -2.25 -8.46
CA THR A 54 -2.89 -3.48 -8.26
C THR A 54 -2.70 -4.30 -9.55
N LEU A 55 -3.46 -4.01 -10.60
CA LEU A 55 -3.31 -4.69 -11.88
C LEU A 55 -2.16 -4.15 -12.72
N THR A 56 -1.81 -2.88 -12.52
CA THR A 56 -0.84 -2.19 -13.36
C THR A 56 0.45 -1.86 -12.62
N ASP A 57 0.40 -1.75 -11.30
CA ASP A 57 1.53 -1.30 -10.50
C ASP A 57 1.72 -2.19 -9.28
N ASP A 58 2.90 -2.11 -8.68
CA ASP A 58 3.20 -2.85 -7.45
C ASP A 58 2.73 -2.03 -6.26
N VAL A 59 1.89 -2.62 -5.41
CA VAL A 59 1.33 -1.96 -4.23
C VAL A 59 1.66 -2.81 -3.00
N TYR A 60 2.15 -2.14 -1.95
CA TYR A 60 2.54 -2.79 -0.70
C TYR A 60 1.94 -2.06 0.48
N VAL A 61 1.81 -2.77 1.59
CA VAL A 61 1.48 -2.15 2.88
C VAL A 61 2.77 -1.57 3.44
N VAL A 62 2.72 -0.36 4.02
CA VAL A 62 3.89 0.24 4.64
C VAL A 62 4.26 -0.54 5.91
N ARG A 63 5.56 -0.70 6.14
CA ARG A 63 6.09 -1.21 7.41
C ARG A 63 7.09 -0.20 7.95
N TRP A 64 6.73 0.45 9.05
CA TRP A 64 7.60 1.45 9.68
C TRP A 64 8.68 0.74 10.48
N ILE A 65 9.93 1.11 10.23
CA ILE A 65 11.10 0.48 10.89
C ILE A 65 11.86 1.46 11.77
N GLY A 66 11.41 2.70 11.83
CA GLY A 66 12.04 3.71 12.64
C GLY A 66 11.35 5.04 12.44
N SER A 67 11.92 6.08 13.01
CA SER A 67 11.36 7.42 12.95
C SER A 67 11.45 7.95 11.51
N GLY A 68 10.34 7.94 10.80
CA GLY A 68 10.28 8.41 9.43
C GLY A 68 10.85 7.45 8.40
N GLU A 69 11.29 6.25 8.81
CA GLU A 69 11.81 5.25 7.90
C GLU A 69 10.84 4.09 7.74
N PHE A 70 10.81 3.52 6.55
CA PHE A 70 9.87 2.44 6.25
C PHE A 70 10.50 1.44 5.28
N GLU A 71 9.87 0.26 5.24
CA GLU A 71 10.16 -0.72 4.20
C GLU A 71 8.85 -1.22 3.61
N LEU A 72 8.95 -1.92 2.48
CA LEU A 72 7.79 -2.50 1.83
C LEU A 72 7.35 -3.73 2.62
N GLY A 73 6.11 -3.70 3.08
CA GLY A 73 5.51 -4.81 3.82
C GLY A 73 4.83 -5.79 2.88
N SER A 74 3.68 -6.29 3.29
CA SER A 74 2.93 -7.26 2.50
C SER A 74 2.46 -6.67 1.18
N ARG A 75 2.51 -7.47 0.13
CA ARG A 75 1.99 -7.07 -1.18
C ARG A 75 0.47 -6.98 -1.12
N VAL A 76 -0.08 -6.04 -1.88
CA VAL A 76 -1.52 -5.87 -2.00
C VAL A 76 -1.95 -6.33 -3.39
N SER A 77 -2.98 -7.14 -3.45
CA SER A 77 -3.52 -7.60 -4.72
C SER A 77 -5.04 -7.64 -4.65
N ARG A 78 -5.68 -7.98 -5.77
CA ARG A 78 -7.13 -8.13 -5.78
C ARG A 78 -7.54 -9.32 -4.95
N LYS A 79 -8.67 -9.17 -4.24
CA LYS A 79 -9.22 -10.26 -3.46
C LYS A 79 -9.79 -11.31 -4.42
N PRO A 80 -9.42 -12.59 -4.27
CA PRO A 80 -9.94 -13.64 -5.15
C PRO A 80 -11.47 -13.68 -5.12
N GLY A 81 -12.09 -13.67 -6.31
CA GLY A 81 -13.53 -13.70 -6.45
C GLY A 81 -14.25 -12.38 -6.24
N GLU A 82 -13.53 -11.33 -5.84
CA GLU A 82 -14.13 -10.01 -5.58
C GLU A 82 -13.28 -8.94 -6.25
N MET A 83 -13.67 -8.57 -7.46
CA MET A 83 -12.85 -7.72 -8.33
C MET A 83 -12.69 -6.29 -7.84
N GLU A 84 -13.58 -5.81 -6.97
CA GLU A 84 -13.55 -4.46 -6.45
C GLU A 84 -12.85 -4.33 -5.10
N TYR A 85 -12.31 -5.43 -4.57
CA TYR A 85 -11.65 -5.43 -3.27
C TYR A 85 -10.19 -5.77 -3.42
N ALA A 86 -9.37 -5.12 -2.59
CA ALA A 86 -7.96 -5.43 -2.47
C ALA A 86 -7.69 -6.05 -1.11
N VAL A 87 -6.70 -6.90 -1.05
CA VAL A 87 -6.29 -7.58 0.18
C VAL A 87 -4.76 -7.67 0.21
N SER A 88 -4.17 -7.57 1.40
CA SER A 88 -2.76 -7.86 1.56
C SER A 88 -2.55 -9.37 1.56
N VAL A 89 -1.42 -9.80 1.01
CA VAL A 89 -1.12 -11.23 0.88
C VAL A 89 0.29 -11.52 1.39
N ASN A 90 0.48 -12.75 1.82
CA ASN A 90 1.79 -13.28 2.16
C ASN A 90 2.60 -13.59 0.89
N ASP A 91 3.86 -13.95 1.05
CA ASP A 91 4.74 -14.27 -0.07
C ASP A 91 4.22 -15.44 -0.91
N ASP A 92 3.46 -16.34 -0.31
CA ASP A 92 2.85 -17.48 -1.01
C ASP A 92 1.50 -17.14 -1.66
N GLY A 93 1.06 -15.89 -1.55
CA GLY A 93 -0.20 -15.44 -2.14
C GLY A 93 -1.43 -15.61 -1.27
N THR A 94 -1.29 -16.18 -0.07
CA THR A 94 -2.45 -16.33 0.84
C THR A 94 -2.79 -15.00 1.50
N PRO A 95 -4.09 -14.69 1.66
CA PRO A 95 -4.50 -13.43 2.29
C PRO A 95 -4.03 -13.30 3.74
N ASN A 96 -3.74 -12.07 4.16
CA ASN A 96 -3.46 -11.75 5.55
C ASN A 96 -4.18 -10.45 5.94
N SER A 97 -4.05 -10.03 7.18
CA SER A 97 -4.76 -8.87 7.70
C SER A 97 -3.90 -7.60 7.80
N ASP A 98 -2.71 -7.60 7.21
CA ASP A 98 -1.80 -6.47 7.36
C ASP A 98 -2.41 -5.17 6.82
N LEU A 99 -3.14 -5.24 5.70
CA LEU A 99 -3.80 -4.07 5.13
C LEU A 99 -4.83 -3.48 6.10
N LEU A 100 -5.59 -4.32 6.79
CA LEU A 100 -6.58 -3.86 7.76
C LEU A 100 -5.94 -3.28 9.03
N ASN A 101 -4.69 -3.62 9.30
CA ASN A 101 -3.98 -3.18 10.50
C ASN A 101 -3.15 -1.92 10.28
N VAL A 102 -3.15 -1.37 9.08
CA VAL A 102 -2.51 -0.08 8.80
C VAL A 102 -3.25 1.03 9.55
N ALA A 103 -2.55 2.12 9.83
CA ALA A 103 -3.13 3.26 10.54
C ALA A 103 -4.47 3.69 9.92
N LYS A 104 -5.45 3.96 10.76
CA LYS A 104 -6.77 4.37 10.28
C LYS A 104 -6.78 5.86 9.94
N VAL A 105 -7.40 6.17 8.82
CA VAL A 105 -7.62 7.55 8.36
C VAL A 105 -9.07 7.91 8.65
N ASN A 106 -9.28 9.06 9.25
CA ASN A 106 -10.64 9.56 9.52
C ASN A 106 -11.15 10.45 8.40
#